data_1b9be1f9740a34bdab54cd1f60d0296e
#
_entry.id   1b9be1f9740a34bdab54cd1f60d0296e
#
_cell.length_a   1.000
_cell.length_b   1.000
_cell.length_c   1.000
_cell.angle_alpha   90.00
_cell.angle_beta   90.00
_cell.angle_gamma   90.00
#
_symmetry.space_group_name_H-M   'P 1'
#
loop_
_entity.id
_entity.type
_entity.pdbx_description
1 polymer ?
#
loop_
_entity_poly.entity_id
_entity_poly.type
_entity_poly.pdbx_seq_one_letter_code
_entity_poly.pdbx_strand_id
1 'polypeptide(L)'
;MIKVWTDGAEAGLLDRTGDRGSTFLYLPEVIGARAVSATMPVRLASWEVRFGLAPIFEMNLPEGVLRERLRLAFAKATGTFDDFDLLGIVGRSQVGRIRYTGQKETLHEDVPFQSVDEILARRRGGDLLRHLIERFASFSGISGVQPKVLIRDEKAFVAHHKDARLSQSHRGATHIVKFWEPNEYPQLAANEYFCLKVAEKCGLEVPPFRLAEDAGALVVDRFDLRLDGTYRGFEDFCVLNARRTDQKYSGSYETSIVKRFQQFANSPHVHADLEKLFTLIALNCVLRNGDAHLKNFGMVYDDVRGEARLAPVYDLVTTAVYLPKDSMALTINGSTRWPTAKELQRFGEARAGGAPAHIRDILQRIAEAIRSTSYDVRTYIKEHPAFLDIGERMLQEWEKGMALSLKSA
;
A
#
# COMPACT_ATOMS: atom_id res chain seq x y z
N MET A 1 -6.16 -26.04 8.20
CA MET A 1 -7.18 -25.16 8.78
C MET A 1 -6.49 -24.00 9.50
N ILE A 2 -6.94 -22.78 9.25
CA ILE A 2 -6.43 -21.51 9.79
C ILE A 2 -7.59 -20.80 10.50
N LYS A 3 -7.36 -20.30 11.70
CA LYS A 3 -8.28 -19.40 12.41
C LYS A 3 -8.11 -17.99 11.86
N VAL A 4 -9.22 -17.33 11.59
CA VAL A 4 -9.26 -15.93 11.14
C VAL A 4 -9.76 -15.06 12.28
N TRP A 5 -9.04 -13.99 12.57
CA TRP A 5 -9.31 -13.06 13.69
C TRP A 5 -9.61 -11.68 13.13
N THR A 6 -10.59 -11.01 13.70
CA THR A 6 -10.86 -9.58 13.46
C THR A 6 -10.97 -8.88 14.80
N ASP A 7 -10.28 -7.74 14.94
CA ASP A 7 -10.27 -6.95 16.18
C ASP A 7 -9.92 -7.77 17.44
N GLY A 8 -8.94 -8.69 17.29
CA GLY A 8 -8.45 -9.51 18.39
C GLY A 8 -9.34 -10.67 18.81
N ALA A 9 -10.50 -10.87 18.17
CA ALA A 9 -11.40 -11.99 18.46
C ALA A 9 -11.59 -12.88 17.23
N GLU A 10 -11.75 -14.18 17.44
CA GLU A 10 -11.94 -15.18 16.39
C GLU A 10 -13.19 -14.87 15.59
N ALA A 11 -13.06 -14.81 14.27
CA ALA A 11 -14.15 -14.50 13.34
C ALA A 11 -14.59 -15.70 12.50
N GLY A 12 -13.71 -16.67 12.28
CA GLY A 12 -14.06 -17.81 11.45
C GLY A 12 -12.90 -18.74 11.19
N LEU A 13 -13.19 -19.75 10.38
CA LEU A 13 -12.25 -20.79 9.99
C LEU A 13 -12.06 -20.78 8.46
N LEU A 14 -10.80 -20.76 8.04
CA LEU A 14 -10.40 -20.88 6.66
C LEU A 14 -9.74 -22.24 6.45
N ASP A 15 -10.23 -23.01 5.48
CA ASP A 15 -9.69 -24.32 5.18
C ASP A 15 -9.46 -24.53 3.69
N ARG A 16 -8.67 -25.54 3.35
CA ARG A 16 -8.48 -25.99 1.96
C ARG A 16 -9.70 -26.80 1.50
N THR A 17 -10.07 -26.63 0.23
CA THR A 17 -11.08 -27.47 -0.42
C THR A 17 -10.51 -28.06 -1.71
N GLY A 18 -10.58 -29.40 -1.82
CA GLY A 18 -9.94 -30.09 -2.94
C GLY A 18 -8.44 -29.79 -3.03
N ASP A 19 -7.91 -29.89 -4.25
CA ASP A 19 -6.44 -29.72 -4.47
C ASP A 19 -5.99 -28.27 -4.50
N ARG A 20 -6.87 -27.31 -4.76
CA ARG A 20 -6.48 -25.90 -5.04
C ARG A 20 -7.43 -24.83 -4.53
N GLY A 21 -8.55 -25.19 -3.91
CA GLY A 21 -9.54 -24.22 -3.44
C GLY A 21 -9.43 -23.91 -1.96
N SER A 22 -10.28 -22.98 -1.51
CA SER A 22 -10.44 -22.66 -0.10
C SER A 22 -11.89 -22.38 0.26
N THR A 23 -12.24 -22.63 1.52
CA THR A 23 -13.54 -22.30 2.09
C THR A 23 -13.33 -21.51 3.37
N PHE A 24 -14.17 -20.50 3.57
CA PHE A 24 -14.21 -19.72 4.80
C PHE A 24 -15.62 -19.77 5.41
N LEU A 25 -15.68 -20.05 6.70
CA LEU A 25 -16.93 -20.11 7.46
C LEU A 25 -16.81 -19.15 8.66
N TYR A 26 -17.77 -18.24 8.79
CA TYR A 26 -17.90 -17.40 9.97
C TYR A 26 -18.34 -18.21 11.17
N LEU A 27 -17.86 -17.86 12.37
CA LEU A 27 -18.42 -18.36 13.61
C LEU A 27 -19.83 -17.77 13.83
N PRO A 28 -20.77 -18.52 14.44
CA PRO A 28 -22.16 -18.10 14.59
C PRO A 28 -22.36 -16.78 15.35
N GLU A 29 -21.46 -16.45 16.26
CA GLU A 29 -21.52 -15.26 17.12
C GLU A 29 -20.95 -13.99 16.45
N VAL A 30 -20.43 -14.09 15.25
CA VAL A 30 -19.82 -12.94 14.55
C VAL A 30 -20.91 -12.00 14.03
N ILE A 31 -20.85 -10.74 14.48
CA ILE A 31 -21.74 -9.68 14.00
C ILE A 31 -21.19 -9.02 12.72
N GLY A 32 -22.07 -8.38 11.94
CA GLY A 32 -21.70 -7.82 10.64
C GLY A 32 -20.60 -6.77 10.67
N ALA A 33 -20.44 -6.00 11.75
CA ALA A 33 -19.35 -5.03 11.94
C ALA A 33 -17.96 -5.70 11.94
N ARG A 34 -17.91 -6.98 12.39
CA ARG A 34 -16.70 -7.80 12.43
C ARG A 34 -16.52 -8.70 11.20
N ALA A 35 -17.26 -8.47 10.12
CA ALA A 35 -17.00 -9.18 8.87
C ALA A 35 -15.54 -9.00 8.42
N VAL A 36 -14.95 -10.02 7.79
CA VAL A 36 -13.54 -10.00 7.35
C VAL A 36 -13.31 -9.00 6.21
N SER A 37 -14.36 -8.70 5.42
CA SER A 37 -14.27 -7.78 4.28
C SER A 37 -15.63 -7.15 3.98
N ALA A 38 -15.61 -5.95 3.39
CA ALA A 38 -16.79 -5.30 2.82
C ALA A 38 -17.40 -6.13 1.67
N THR A 39 -16.59 -6.97 1.00
CA THR A 39 -17.05 -7.86 -0.08
C THR A 39 -17.45 -9.25 0.41
N MET A 40 -17.23 -9.57 1.69
CA MET A 40 -17.59 -10.86 2.30
C MET A 40 -18.43 -10.66 3.57
N PRO A 41 -19.69 -10.19 3.45
CA PRO A 41 -20.55 -10.00 4.62
C PRO A 41 -20.79 -11.30 5.39
N VAL A 42 -21.08 -11.15 6.70
CA VAL A 42 -21.39 -12.30 7.57
C VAL A 42 -22.63 -13.02 7.07
N ARG A 43 -22.51 -14.34 6.91
CA ARG A 43 -23.59 -15.26 6.52
C ARG A 43 -23.33 -16.65 7.13
N LEU A 44 -24.38 -17.45 7.25
CA LEU A 44 -24.28 -18.85 7.75
C LEU A 44 -23.66 -19.80 6.72
N ALA A 45 -23.91 -19.55 5.43
CA ALA A 45 -23.30 -20.34 4.35
C ALA A 45 -21.82 -20.02 4.23
N SER A 46 -21.00 -21.03 3.90
CA SER A 46 -19.59 -20.86 3.65
C SER A 46 -19.33 -19.93 2.43
N TRP A 47 -18.16 -19.31 2.45
CA TRP A 47 -17.57 -18.62 1.30
C TRP A 47 -16.59 -19.56 0.62
N GLU A 48 -16.92 -19.99 -0.59
CA GLU A 48 -16.13 -20.95 -1.35
C GLU A 48 -15.38 -20.27 -2.48
N VAL A 49 -14.10 -20.60 -2.61
CA VAL A 49 -13.23 -20.17 -3.70
C VAL A 49 -12.67 -21.42 -4.37
N ARG A 50 -12.96 -21.56 -5.66
CA ARG A 50 -12.57 -22.73 -6.43
C ARG A 50 -11.06 -22.87 -6.61
N PHE A 51 -10.35 -21.74 -6.68
CA PHE A 51 -8.90 -21.72 -6.87
C PHE A 51 -8.25 -20.64 -5.98
N GLY A 52 -7.26 -21.02 -5.17
CA GLY A 52 -6.53 -20.13 -4.29
C GLY A 52 -7.31 -19.64 -3.08
N LEU A 53 -7.05 -18.43 -2.65
CA LEU A 53 -7.69 -17.74 -1.54
C LEU A 53 -8.69 -16.70 -2.03
N ALA A 54 -9.66 -16.32 -1.19
CA ALA A 54 -10.45 -15.13 -1.46
C ALA A 54 -9.54 -13.87 -1.44
N PRO A 55 -9.85 -12.83 -2.24
CA PRO A 55 -8.99 -11.66 -2.38
C PRO A 55 -8.55 -11.02 -1.06
N ILE A 56 -9.42 -10.97 -0.07
CA ILE A 56 -9.07 -10.42 1.26
C ILE A 56 -8.00 -11.25 1.99
N PHE A 57 -7.97 -12.57 1.79
CA PHE A 57 -7.00 -13.45 2.44
C PHE A 57 -5.65 -13.46 1.72
N GLU A 58 -5.62 -13.17 0.42
CA GLU A 58 -4.36 -13.05 -0.32
C GLU A 58 -3.80 -11.62 -0.37
N MET A 59 -4.58 -10.60 0.03
CA MET A 59 -4.26 -9.17 -0.13
C MET A 59 -2.86 -8.80 0.37
N ASN A 60 -2.47 -9.33 1.53
CA ASN A 60 -1.21 -9.00 2.20
C ASN A 60 -0.12 -10.07 2.03
N LEU A 61 -0.32 -11.06 1.16
CA LEU A 61 0.71 -12.06 0.95
C LEU A 61 1.95 -11.44 0.30
N PRO A 62 3.14 -11.72 0.82
CA PRO A 62 4.39 -11.26 0.24
C PRO A 62 4.55 -11.66 -1.23
N GLU A 63 5.16 -10.77 -2.01
CA GLU A 63 5.55 -10.98 -3.40
C GLU A 63 7.08 -10.92 -3.53
N GLY A 64 7.63 -11.15 -4.72
CA GLY A 64 9.05 -10.96 -5.03
C GLY A 64 10.03 -11.65 -4.07
N VAL A 65 11.06 -10.93 -3.68
CA VAL A 65 12.19 -11.43 -2.85
C VAL A 65 11.74 -11.99 -1.50
N LEU A 66 10.79 -11.31 -0.84
CA LEU A 66 10.30 -11.75 0.47
C LEU A 66 9.60 -13.11 0.37
N ARG A 67 8.73 -13.28 -0.64
CA ARG A 67 8.04 -14.56 -0.90
C ARG A 67 9.03 -15.69 -1.17
N GLU A 68 10.04 -15.45 -2.01
CA GLU A 68 11.03 -16.44 -2.35
C GLU A 68 11.88 -16.85 -1.13
N ARG A 69 12.26 -15.91 -0.28
CA ARG A 69 12.95 -16.20 0.98
C ARG A 69 12.13 -17.08 1.92
N LEU A 70 10.84 -16.77 2.08
CA LEU A 70 9.94 -17.59 2.90
C LEU A 70 9.77 -18.98 2.30
N ARG A 71 9.62 -19.08 0.98
CA ARG A 71 9.54 -20.38 0.28
C ARG A 71 10.78 -21.23 0.54
N LEU A 72 11.98 -20.67 0.39
CA LEU A 72 13.24 -21.38 0.64
C LEU A 72 13.39 -21.84 2.10
N ALA A 73 12.93 -21.03 3.06
CA ALA A 73 13.02 -21.35 4.48
C ALA A 73 12.04 -22.46 4.89
N PHE A 74 10.84 -22.49 4.34
CA PHE A 74 9.74 -23.34 4.82
C PHE A 74 9.34 -24.48 3.87
N ALA A 75 9.69 -24.46 2.57
CA ALA A 75 9.28 -25.47 1.60
C ALA A 75 9.71 -26.89 1.98
N LYS A 76 10.85 -27.05 2.66
CA LYS A 76 11.32 -28.37 3.13
C LYS A 76 10.40 -28.98 4.20
N ALA A 77 9.69 -28.17 4.96
CA ALA A 77 8.80 -28.61 6.02
C ALA A 77 7.38 -28.93 5.50
N THR A 78 6.95 -28.31 4.40
CA THR A 78 5.57 -28.40 3.88
C THR A 78 5.43 -29.30 2.66
N GLY A 79 6.53 -29.68 1.99
CA GLY A 79 6.54 -30.45 0.75
C GLY A 79 6.08 -29.66 -0.48
N THR A 80 4.87 -29.09 -0.43
CA THR A 80 4.36 -28.10 -1.38
C THR A 80 4.18 -26.77 -0.64
N PHE A 81 4.55 -25.66 -1.26
CA PHE A 81 4.46 -24.34 -0.63
C PHE A 81 3.57 -23.43 -1.49
N ASP A 82 2.39 -23.13 -0.99
CA ASP A 82 1.40 -22.29 -1.66
C ASP A 82 0.99 -21.07 -0.83
N ASP A 83 -0.02 -20.32 -1.31
CA ASP A 83 -0.54 -19.12 -0.67
C ASP A 83 -1.17 -19.40 0.70
N PHE A 84 -1.76 -20.58 0.88
CA PHE A 84 -2.34 -20.98 2.15
C PHE A 84 -1.25 -21.23 3.22
N ASP A 85 -0.15 -21.86 2.83
CA ASP A 85 1.00 -22.07 3.72
C ASP A 85 1.66 -20.73 4.06
N LEU A 86 1.83 -19.87 3.04
CA LEU A 86 2.37 -18.52 3.23
C LEU A 86 1.52 -17.71 4.20
N LEU A 87 0.19 -17.76 4.06
CA LEU A 87 -0.75 -17.08 4.98
C LEU A 87 -0.58 -17.59 6.42
N GLY A 88 -0.40 -18.88 6.62
CA GLY A 88 -0.15 -19.47 7.93
C GLY A 88 1.14 -18.96 8.59
N ILE A 89 2.16 -18.62 7.80
CA ILE A 89 3.44 -18.12 8.31
C ILE A 89 3.36 -16.65 8.68
N VAL A 90 2.92 -15.78 7.72
CA VAL A 90 2.96 -14.33 7.91
C VAL A 90 1.69 -13.77 8.54
N GLY A 91 0.66 -14.58 8.72
CA GLY A 91 -0.69 -14.14 9.06
C GLY A 91 -0.86 -13.46 10.40
N ARG A 92 0.06 -13.68 11.35
CA ARG A 92 0.01 -13.06 12.69
C ARG A 92 0.35 -11.57 12.67
N SER A 93 1.09 -11.10 11.67
CA SER A 93 1.52 -9.71 11.54
C SER A 93 1.28 -9.23 10.11
N GLN A 94 0.18 -8.52 9.90
CA GLN A 94 -0.26 -8.03 8.60
C GLN A 94 -0.71 -6.57 8.66
N VAL A 95 -0.79 -5.92 7.51
CA VAL A 95 -1.46 -4.63 7.34
C VAL A 95 -2.98 -4.84 7.46
N GLY A 96 -3.67 -3.89 8.10
CA GLY A 96 -5.10 -4.00 8.41
C GLY A 96 -5.37 -4.76 9.71
N ARG A 97 -6.64 -5.02 10.01
CA ARG A 97 -7.12 -5.57 11.28
C ARG A 97 -7.24 -7.09 11.34
N ILE A 98 -7.06 -7.78 10.20
CA ILE A 98 -7.22 -9.24 10.13
C ILE A 98 -5.91 -9.92 10.54
N ARG A 99 -6.04 -11.00 11.31
CA ARG A 99 -4.92 -11.87 11.70
C ARG A 99 -5.27 -13.32 11.46
N TYR A 100 -4.23 -14.15 11.32
CA TYR A 100 -4.38 -15.58 11.04
C TYR A 100 -3.47 -16.37 11.95
N THR A 101 -3.97 -17.51 12.46
CA THR A 101 -3.18 -18.45 13.27
C THR A 101 -3.53 -19.89 12.88
N GLY A 102 -2.63 -20.82 13.18
CA GLY A 102 -2.96 -22.23 13.09
C GLY A 102 -4.11 -22.59 14.05
N GLN A 103 -4.82 -23.66 13.76
CA GLN A 103 -6.03 -24.08 14.50
C GLN A 103 -5.80 -24.23 16.02
N LYS A 104 -4.64 -24.73 16.42
CA LYS A 104 -4.28 -24.97 17.84
C LYS A 104 -3.57 -23.80 18.50
N GLU A 105 -3.40 -22.69 17.77
CA GLU A 105 -2.62 -21.55 18.22
C GLU A 105 -3.53 -20.43 18.71
N THR A 106 -3.01 -19.64 19.63
CA THR A 106 -3.61 -18.39 20.08
C THR A 106 -3.02 -17.21 19.31
N LEU A 107 -3.79 -16.13 19.19
CA LEU A 107 -3.28 -14.92 18.57
C LEU A 107 -2.25 -14.24 19.49
N HIS A 108 -1.01 -14.25 19.05
CA HIS A 108 0.10 -13.57 19.69
C HIS A 108 0.89 -12.84 18.61
N GLU A 109 0.84 -11.51 18.61
CA GLU A 109 1.80 -10.69 17.87
C GLU A 109 2.99 -10.42 18.80
N ASP A 110 4.18 -10.81 18.37
CA ASP A 110 5.43 -10.47 19.06
C ASP A 110 6.52 -10.22 18.01
N VAL A 111 6.37 -9.09 17.31
CA VAL A 111 7.34 -8.64 16.31
C VAL A 111 8.61 -8.20 17.06
N PRO A 112 9.79 -8.71 16.71
CA PRO A 112 11.04 -8.30 17.34
C PRO A 112 11.26 -6.78 17.23
N PHE A 113 11.87 -6.20 18.25
CA PHE A 113 12.23 -4.78 18.24
C PHE A 113 13.38 -4.51 17.26
N GLN A 114 13.27 -3.43 16.48
CA GLN A 114 14.33 -2.88 15.65
C GLN A 114 14.28 -1.36 15.68
N SER A 115 15.36 -0.73 16.09
CA SER A 115 15.45 0.73 16.12
C SER A 115 15.37 1.31 14.71
N VAL A 116 14.45 2.24 14.51
CA VAL A 116 14.32 3.01 13.28
C VAL A 116 15.52 3.94 13.10
N ASP A 117 16.02 4.57 14.17
CA ASP A 117 17.18 5.46 14.10
C ASP A 117 18.43 4.70 13.63
N GLU A 118 18.61 3.45 14.06
CA GLU A 118 19.70 2.61 13.55
C GLU A 118 19.57 2.33 12.05
N ILE A 119 18.36 2.12 11.53
CA ILE A 119 18.13 1.93 10.09
C ILE A 119 18.46 3.21 9.33
N LEU A 120 18.01 4.35 9.84
CA LEU A 120 18.20 5.66 9.19
C LEU A 120 19.68 6.10 9.16
N ALA A 121 20.44 5.82 10.21
CA ALA A 121 21.85 6.18 10.34
C ALA A 121 22.83 5.23 9.65
N ARG A 122 22.39 4.02 9.21
CA ARG A 122 23.28 3.03 8.59
C ARG A 122 23.70 3.42 7.18
N ARG A 123 25.02 3.42 6.96
CA ARG A 123 25.66 3.78 5.70
C ARG A 123 25.95 2.60 4.74
N ARG A 124 25.22 1.46 4.82
CA ARG A 124 25.48 0.30 3.95
C ARG A 124 24.22 -0.53 3.71
N GLY A 125 23.68 -0.45 2.48
CA GLY A 125 22.40 -1.04 2.10
C GLY A 125 22.31 -2.56 2.02
N GLY A 126 23.28 -3.27 1.45
CA GLY A 126 23.13 -4.70 1.14
C GLY A 126 23.06 -5.65 2.35
N ASP A 127 23.89 -5.43 3.35
CA ASP A 127 23.90 -6.27 4.56
C ASP A 127 22.70 -6.01 5.46
N LEU A 128 22.19 -4.74 5.47
CA LEU A 128 21.00 -4.37 6.25
C LEU A 128 19.75 -5.06 5.71
N LEU A 129 19.52 -5.02 4.38
CA LEU A 129 18.39 -5.67 3.74
C LEU A 129 18.34 -7.16 4.08
N ARG A 130 19.47 -7.86 3.91
CA ARG A 130 19.56 -9.28 4.21
C ARG A 130 19.23 -9.57 5.67
N HIS A 131 19.85 -8.85 6.60
CA HIS A 131 19.61 -9.00 8.04
C HIS A 131 18.15 -8.80 8.41
N LEU A 132 17.52 -7.73 7.88
CA LEU A 132 16.12 -7.44 8.19
C LEU A 132 15.16 -8.45 7.54
N ILE A 133 15.43 -8.92 6.32
CA ILE A 133 14.64 -9.99 5.71
C ILE A 133 14.76 -11.28 6.53
N GLU A 134 15.96 -11.70 6.90
CA GLU A 134 16.16 -12.90 7.71
C GLU A 134 15.44 -12.86 9.05
N ARG A 135 15.41 -11.69 9.69
CA ARG A 135 14.82 -11.50 11.01
C ARG A 135 13.30 -11.28 10.98
N PHE A 136 12.78 -10.60 9.98
CA PHE A 136 11.40 -10.10 9.96
C PHE A 136 10.50 -10.72 8.90
N ALA A 137 10.99 -11.57 8.01
CA ALA A 137 10.20 -12.14 6.92
C ALA A 137 8.89 -12.79 7.40
N SER A 138 8.94 -13.61 8.45
CA SER A 138 7.77 -14.30 9.01
C SER A 138 6.79 -13.38 9.74
N PHE A 139 7.18 -12.14 10.01
CA PHE A 139 6.34 -11.10 10.62
C PHE A 139 5.87 -10.06 9.59
N SER A 140 6.09 -10.29 8.31
CA SER A 140 5.89 -9.28 7.27
C SER A 140 4.80 -9.70 6.29
N GLY A 141 3.56 -9.72 6.77
CA GLY A 141 2.36 -9.82 5.94
C GLY A 141 2.08 -8.50 5.24
N ILE A 142 2.81 -8.23 4.16
CA ILE A 142 2.69 -7.05 3.32
C ILE A 142 2.99 -7.39 1.86
N SER A 143 2.10 -6.98 0.97
CA SER A 143 2.19 -7.21 -0.47
C SER A 143 3.14 -6.24 -1.17
N GLY A 144 3.54 -6.59 -2.38
CA GLY A 144 4.34 -5.79 -3.31
C GLY A 144 5.68 -6.41 -3.64
N VAL A 145 6.15 -6.16 -4.86
CA VAL A 145 7.38 -6.74 -5.42
C VAL A 145 8.64 -6.12 -4.79
N GLN A 146 8.61 -4.81 -4.50
CA GLN A 146 9.71 -4.12 -3.83
C GLN A 146 10.04 -4.80 -2.50
N PRO A 147 11.33 -5.10 -2.20
CA PRO A 147 11.73 -5.67 -0.93
C PRO A 147 11.30 -4.78 0.25
N LYS A 148 10.53 -5.34 1.16
CA LYS A 148 10.02 -4.61 2.34
C LYS A 148 9.78 -5.54 3.51
N VAL A 149 9.87 -5.01 4.73
CA VAL A 149 9.57 -5.75 5.97
C VAL A 149 8.78 -4.90 6.95
N LEU A 150 8.06 -5.55 7.85
CA LEU A 150 7.39 -4.94 8.98
C LEU A 150 8.30 -5.03 10.21
N ILE A 151 8.51 -3.92 10.90
CA ILE A 151 9.32 -3.85 12.12
C ILE A 151 8.56 -3.18 13.27
N ARG A 152 9.05 -3.33 14.49
CA ARG A 152 8.51 -2.70 15.69
C ARG A 152 9.51 -1.72 16.32
N ASP A 153 9.11 -0.45 16.44
CA ASP A 153 9.75 0.59 17.25
C ASP A 153 8.66 1.54 17.78
N GLU A 154 8.17 1.27 18.98
CA GLU A 154 7.07 2.02 19.57
C GLU A 154 7.45 3.47 19.86
N LYS A 155 8.71 3.71 20.23
CA LYS A 155 9.21 5.06 20.55
C LYS A 155 9.25 5.94 19.31
N ALA A 156 9.79 5.40 18.20
CA ALA A 156 9.84 6.11 16.93
C ALA A 156 8.43 6.39 16.38
N PHE A 157 7.49 5.45 16.53
CA PHE A 157 6.10 5.64 16.13
C PHE A 157 5.43 6.78 16.92
N VAL A 158 5.52 6.74 18.25
CA VAL A 158 4.91 7.75 19.13
C VAL A 158 5.52 9.15 18.91
N ALA A 159 6.79 9.25 18.57
CA ALA A 159 7.47 10.53 18.34
C ALA A 159 6.83 11.36 17.20
N HIS A 160 6.17 10.72 16.24
CA HIS A 160 5.47 11.39 15.13
C HIS A 160 4.00 11.75 15.41
N HIS A 161 3.45 11.19 16.48
CA HIS A 161 2.06 11.39 16.87
C HIS A 161 2.03 12.21 18.16
N LYS A 162 1.92 13.54 18.04
CA LYS A 162 1.90 14.46 19.19
C LYS A 162 0.88 14.01 20.25
N ASP A 163 1.31 13.98 21.51
CA ASP A 163 0.49 13.63 22.69
C ASP A 163 -0.02 12.16 22.73
N ALA A 164 0.55 11.28 21.92
CA ALA A 164 0.13 9.91 21.83
C ALA A 164 0.89 9.00 22.79
N ARG A 165 0.16 8.05 23.38
CA ARG A 165 0.74 6.90 24.09
C ARG A 165 0.25 5.64 23.39
N LEU A 166 1.15 4.96 22.69
CA LEU A 166 0.87 3.60 22.27
C LEU A 166 0.74 2.70 23.51
N SER A 167 -0.19 1.74 23.49
CA SER A 167 -0.34 0.79 24.60
C SER A 167 1.00 0.14 24.94
N GLN A 168 1.37 0.11 26.21
CA GLN A 168 2.61 -0.54 26.68
C GLN A 168 2.65 -2.04 26.40
N SER A 169 1.49 -2.65 26.15
CA SER A 169 1.34 -4.07 25.78
C SER A 169 1.46 -4.30 24.26
N HIS A 170 1.54 -3.25 23.44
CA HIS A 170 1.65 -3.40 21.99
C HIS A 170 2.93 -4.14 21.62
N ARG A 171 2.80 -5.20 20.82
CA ARG A 171 3.90 -6.05 20.35
C ARG A 171 3.87 -6.24 18.82
N GLY A 172 2.93 -5.62 18.16
CA GLY A 172 2.81 -5.66 16.70
C GLY A 172 3.78 -4.72 15.99
N ALA A 173 3.88 -4.86 14.67
CA ALA A 173 4.68 -3.97 13.84
C ALA A 173 4.13 -2.54 13.83
N THR A 174 5.04 -1.57 13.85
CA THR A 174 4.73 -0.13 13.85
C THR A 174 5.14 0.57 12.56
N HIS A 175 6.11 0.01 11.84
CA HIS A 175 6.67 0.62 10.63
C HIS A 175 6.81 -0.39 9.50
N ILE A 176 6.82 0.14 8.28
CA ILE A 176 7.19 -0.54 7.05
C ILE A 176 8.56 -0.02 6.65
N VAL A 177 9.52 -0.91 6.42
CA VAL A 177 10.84 -0.56 5.87
C VAL A 177 10.92 -1.09 4.45
N LYS A 178 11.11 -0.20 3.49
CA LYS A 178 11.21 -0.49 2.06
C LYS A 178 12.65 -0.31 1.60
N PHE A 179 13.12 -1.23 0.77
CA PHE A 179 14.47 -1.26 0.23
C PHE A 179 14.46 -1.22 -1.29
N TRP A 180 15.63 -1.25 -1.89
CA TRP A 180 15.79 -1.39 -3.34
C TRP A 180 17.02 -2.27 -3.66
N GLU A 181 16.99 -2.88 -4.82
CA GLU A 181 18.09 -3.69 -5.33
C GLU A 181 18.84 -2.93 -6.44
N PRO A 182 20.19 -2.84 -6.35
CA PRO A 182 21.00 -2.03 -7.27
C PRO A 182 20.82 -2.37 -8.75
N ASN A 183 20.55 -3.64 -9.05
CA ASN A 183 20.49 -4.15 -10.42
C ASN A 183 19.09 -4.04 -11.06
N GLU A 184 18.02 -3.78 -10.26
CA GLU A 184 16.66 -3.71 -10.78
C GLU A 184 16.14 -2.27 -10.79
N TYR A 185 15.98 -1.67 -9.61
CA TYR A 185 15.40 -0.33 -9.43
C TYR A 185 16.29 0.52 -8.51
N PRO A 186 17.48 0.97 -9.01
CA PRO A 186 18.40 1.73 -8.18
C PRO A 186 17.76 3.00 -7.64
N GLN A 187 18.05 3.32 -6.36
CA GLN A 187 17.57 4.53 -5.68
C GLN A 187 16.02 4.63 -5.54
N LEU A 188 15.32 3.50 -5.59
CA LEU A 188 13.85 3.48 -5.52
C LEU A 188 13.31 4.11 -4.22
N ALA A 189 14.01 3.95 -3.09
CA ALA A 189 13.63 4.56 -1.81
C ALA A 189 13.63 6.10 -1.88
N ALA A 190 14.64 6.71 -2.51
CA ALA A 190 14.70 8.16 -2.72
C ALA A 190 13.66 8.63 -3.75
N ASN A 191 13.41 7.84 -4.80
CA ASN A 191 12.35 8.11 -5.77
C ASN A 191 10.98 8.17 -5.07
N GLU A 192 10.61 7.15 -4.31
CA GLU A 192 9.35 7.14 -3.55
C GLU A 192 9.29 8.29 -2.53
N TYR A 193 10.38 8.55 -1.82
CA TYR A 193 10.47 9.65 -0.86
C TYR A 193 10.08 11.00 -1.49
N PHE A 194 10.66 11.36 -2.64
CA PHE A 194 10.34 12.63 -3.29
C PHE A 194 8.94 12.66 -3.90
N CYS A 195 8.44 11.54 -4.40
CA CYS A 195 7.05 11.45 -4.87
C CYS A 195 6.05 11.62 -3.71
N LEU A 196 6.30 11.03 -2.54
CA LEU A 196 5.49 11.24 -1.34
C LEU A 196 5.56 12.69 -0.85
N LYS A 197 6.73 13.37 -0.97
CA LYS A 197 6.83 14.81 -0.70
C LYS A 197 5.96 15.65 -1.62
N VAL A 198 5.82 15.29 -2.89
CA VAL A 198 4.88 15.96 -3.80
C VAL A 198 3.44 15.74 -3.32
N ALA A 199 3.06 14.50 -2.95
CA ALA A 199 1.72 14.19 -2.46
C ALA A 199 1.37 14.99 -1.19
N GLU A 200 2.30 15.07 -0.23
CA GLU A 200 2.16 15.87 0.99
C GLU A 200 1.92 17.36 0.67
N LYS A 201 2.72 17.95 -0.24
CA LYS A 201 2.55 19.35 -0.70
C LYS A 201 1.26 19.58 -1.48
N CYS A 202 0.66 18.54 -2.07
CA CYS A 202 -0.67 18.61 -2.68
C CYS A 202 -1.82 18.57 -1.65
N GLY A 203 -1.52 18.40 -0.36
CA GLY A 203 -2.51 18.28 0.71
C GLY A 203 -3.14 16.90 0.81
N LEU A 204 -2.51 15.87 0.23
CA LEU A 204 -2.90 14.48 0.46
C LEU A 204 -2.39 13.99 1.80
N GLU A 205 -3.14 13.11 2.42
CA GLU A 205 -2.71 12.43 3.64
C GLU A 205 -1.63 11.39 3.29
N VAL A 206 -0.45 11.54 3.87
CA VAL A 206 0.69 10.63 3.72
C VAL A 206 1.12 10.21 5.12
N PRO A 207 1.33 8.91 5.39
CA PRO A 207 1.88 8.48 6.68
C PRO A 207 3.25 9.14 6.90
N PRO A 208 3.69 9.40 8.14
CA PRO A 208 5.05 9.86 8.39
C PRO A 208 6.08 8.94 7.72
N PHE A 209 7.05 9.52 7.02
CA PHE A 209 8.06 8.78 6.28
C PHE A 209 9.44 9.43 6.38
N ARG A 210 10.47 8.61 6.34
CA ARG A 210 11.88 9.04 6.49
C ARG A 210 12.77 8.24 5.56
N LEU A 211 13.70 8.93 4.91
CA LEU A 211 14.71 8.34 4.06
C LEU A 211 15.99 8.12 4.86
N ALA A 212 16.62 6.96 4.76
CA ALA A 212 17.92 6.70 5.35
C ALA A 212 19.01 7.61 4.74
N GLU A 213 20.06 7.95 5.53
CA GLU A 213 21.12 8.86 5.11
C GLU A 213 21.79 8.44 3.80
N ASP A 214 21.91 7.13 3.55
CA ASP A 214 22.51 6.57 2.32
C ASP A 214 21.46 6.30 1.23
N ALA A 215 20.22 6.72 1.41
CA ALA A 215 19.07 6.38 0.56
C ALA A 215 18.84 4.86 0.38
N GLY A 216 19.42 4.02 1.23
CA GLY A 216 19.29 2.55 1.14
C GLY A 216 17.92 2.03 1.59
N ALA A 217 17.17 2.81 2.38
CA ALA A 217 15.87 2.44 2.91
C ALA A 217 14.92 3.64 3.05
N LEU A 218 13.64 3.39 2.83
CA LEU A 218 12.53 4.28 3.18
C LEU A 218 11.76 3.65 4.35
N VAL A 219 11.66 4.37 5.46
CA VAL A 219 10.87 3.96 6.63
C VAL A 219 9.56 4.73 6.63
N VAL A 220 8.44 4.01 6.71
CA VAL A 220 7.09 4.58 6.69
C VAL A 220 6.33 4.08 7.92
N ASP A 221 5.66 4.99 8.65
CA ASP A 221 4.80 4.62 9.76
C ASP A 221 3.57 3.87 9.24
N ARG A 222 3.07 2.91 10.01
CA ARG A 222 1.83 2.20 9.64
C ARG A 222 0.61 3.11 9.86
N PHE A 223 -0.12 3.39 8.79
CA PHE A 223 -1.33 4.22 8.83
C PHE A 223 -2.56 3.49 9.42
N ASP A 224 -2.50 2.18 9.46
CA ASP A 224 -3.58 1.33 9.97
C ASP A 224 -3.45 1.05 11.49
N LEU A 225 -2.33 1.39 12.12
CA LEU A 225 -2.12 1.27 13.56
C LEU A 225 -2.68 2.49 14.28
N ARG A 226 -3.55 2.25 15.27
CA ARG A 226 -4.06 3.30 16.17
C ARG A 226 -3.17 3.45 17.39
N LEU A 227 -3.32 4.59 18.06
CA LEU A 227 -2.56 4.91 19.26
C LEU A 227 -2.93 4.05 20.49
N ASP A 228 -4.11 3.48 20.49
CA ASP A 228 -4.52 2.49 21.50
C ASP A 228 -3.92 1.09 21.27
N GLY A 229 -3.18 0.92 20.15
CA GLY A 229 -2.56 -0.34 19.75
C GLY A 229 -3.47 -1.27 18.96
N THR A 230 -4.68 -0.83 18.63
CA THR A 230 -5.59 -1.56 17.73
C THR A 230 -5.34 -1.20 16.27
N TYR A 231 -5.96 -1.93 15.35
CA TYR A 231 -5.77 -1.73 13.92
C TYR A 231 -7.06 -1.31 13.23
N ARG A 232 -6.95 -0.40 12.27
CA ARG A 232 -8.01 -0.10 11.32
C ARG A 232 -8.16 -1.23 10.31
N GLY A 233 -9.36 -1.43 9.80
CA GLY A 233 -9.57 -2.21 8.59
C GLY A 233 -8.93 -1.50 7.40
N PHE A 234 -8.35 -2.28 6.51
CA PHE A 234 -7.78 -1.81 5.25
C PHE A 234 -8.11 -2.80 4.16
N GLU A 235 -8.62 -2.31 3.03
CA GLU A 235 -8.86 -3.11 1.83
C GLU A 235 -8.40 -2.34 0.60
N ASP A 236 -7.58 -2.98 -0.24
CA ASP A 236 -7.19 -2.44 -1.54
C ASP A 236 -8.30 -2.63 -2.59
N PHE A 237 -8.15 -1.97 -3.74
CA PHE A 237 -9.17 -2.08 -4.79
C PHE A 237 -9.14 -3.42 -5.56
N CYS A 238 -8.16 -4.29 -5.38
CA CYS A 238 -8.30 -5.69 -5.80
C CYS A 238 -9.40 -6.37 -4.98
N VAL A 239 -9.34 -6.27 -3.66
CA VAL A 239 -10.36 -6.82 -2.75
C VAL A 239 -11.73 -6.23 -3.02
N LEU A 240 -11.85 -4.90 -3.10
CA LEU A 240 -13.11 -4.20 -3.35
C LEU A 240 -13.74 -4.51 -4.73
N ASN A 241 -12.95 -4.96 -5.69
CA ASN A 241 -13.43 -5.46 -6.98
C ASN A 241 -13.59 -7.00 -7.01
N ALA A 242 -13.40 -7.70 -5.89
CA ALA A 242 -13.37 -9.15 -5.82
C ALA A 242 -12.37 -9.78 -6.82
N ARG A 243 -11.22 -9.14 -7.00
CA ARG A 243 -10.13 -9.57 -7.90
C ARG A 243 -8.95 -10.10 -7.13
N ARG A 244 -8.29 -11.08 -7.68
CA ARG A 244 -7.06 -11.66 -7.17
C ARG A 244 -5.87 -10.76 -7.48
N THR A 245 -4.76 -10.98 -6.78
CA THR A 245 -3.52 -10.20 -6.92
C THR A 245 -2.96 -10.25 -8.36
N ASP A 246 -3.09 -11.37 -9.07
CA ASP A 246 -2.68 -11.51 -10.47
C ASP A 246 -3.50 -10.66 -11.45
N GLN A 247 -4.66 -10.14 -11.03
CA GLN A 247 -5.55 -9.27 -11.79
C GLN A 247 -5.39 -7.78 -11.44
N LYS A 248 -4.38 -7.41 -10.69
CA LYS A 248 -4.17 -6.03 -10.19
C LYS A 248 -4.06 -4.96 -11.30
N TYR A 249 -3.64 -5.33 -12.49
CA TYR A 249 -3.54 -4.46 -13.68
C TYR A 249 -4.81 -4.44 -14.55
N SER A 250 -5.89 -5.07 -14.12
CA SER A 250 -7.12 -5.14 -14.91
C SER A 250 -8.09 -4.03 -14.52
N GLY A 251 -8.64 -3.30 -15.53
CA GLY A 251 -9.72 -2.33 -15.32
C GLY A 251 -9.36 -0.89 -15.65
N SER A 252 -10.17 0.02 -15.13
CA SER A 252 -10.02 1.46 -15.37
C SER A 252 -10.11 2.26 -14.08
N TYR A 253 -9.53 3.46 -14.07
CA TYR A 253 -9.67 4.38 -12.93
C TYR A 253 -11.13 4.80 -12.72
N GLU A 254 -11.94 4.88 -13.79
CA GLU A 254 -13.37 5.24 -13.68
C GLU A 254 -14.19 4.19 -12.94
N THR A 255 -14.05 2.92 -13.35
CA THR A 255 -14.95 1.85 -12.87
C THR A 255 -14.37 1.07 -11.70
N SER A 256 -13.07 0.78 -11.75
CA SER A 256 -12.44 -0.10 -10.77
C SER A 256 -11.88 0.67 -9.57
N ILE A 257 -11.69 1.99 -9.68
CA ILE A 257 -11.27 2.85 -8.57
C ILE A 257 -12.41 3.77 -8.15
N VAL A 258 -12.77 4.79 -8.96
CA VAL A 258 -13.70 5.85 -8.54
C VAL A 258 -15.10 5.30 -8.25
N LYS A 259 -15.68 4.52 -9.16
CA LYS A 259 -17.00 3.93 -8.95
C LYS A 259 -17.03 2.97 -7.75
N ARG A 260 -15.97 2.18 -7.55
CA ARG A 260 -15.87 1.31 -6.39
C ARG A 260 -15.69 2.09 -5.10
N PHE A 261 -14.88 3.14 -5.09
CA PHE A 261 -14.79 4.04 -3.95
C PHE A 261 -16.18 4.57 -3.57
N GLN A 262 -16.92 5.14 -4.52
CA GLN A 262 -18.30 5.65 -4.29
C GLN A 262 -19.27 4.59 -3.78
N GLN A 263 -19.09 3.32 -4.16
CA GLN A 263 -19.95 2.22 -3.72
C GLN A 263 -19.72 1.84 -2.26
N PHE A 264 -18.48 1.90 -1.78
CA PHE A 264 -18.11 1.47 -0.43
C PHE A 264 -17.93 2.63 0.55
N ALA A 265 -17.67 3.84 0.06
CA ALA A 265 -17.58 5.03 0.90
C ALA A 265 -18.97 5.41 1.41
N ASN A 266 -19.16 5.37 2.71
CA ASN A 266 -20.41 5.72 3.40
C ASN A 266 -20.19 6.84 4.43
N SER A 267 -19.21 7.69 4.18
CA SER A 267 -18.78 8.79 5.03
C SER A 267 -19.43 10.12 4.60
N PRO A 268 -19.72 11.04 5.52
CA PRO A 268 -20.09 12.42 5.17
C PRO A 268 -18.97 13.15 4.41
N HIS A 269 -17.76 12.61 4.41
CA HIS A 269 -16.58 13.15 3.73
C HIS A 269 -16.36 12.61 2.31
N VAL A 270 -17.29 11.83 1.75
CA VAL A 270 -17.14 11.18 0.42
C VAL A 270 -16.69 12.17 -0.66
N HIS A 271 -17.25 13.39 -0.67
CA HIS A 271 -16.90 14.39 -1.69
C HIS A 271 -15.43 14.84 -1.56
N ALA A 272 -14.99 15.16 -0.35
CA ALA A 272 -13.59 15.52 -0.10
C ALA A 272 -12.62 14.38 -0.41
N ASP A 273 -13.00 13.15 -0.12
CA ASP A 273 -12.18 11.96 -0.44
C ASP A 273 -12.15 11.68 -1.95
N LEU A 274 -13.22 11.97 -2.71
CA LEU A 274 -13.21 11.92 -4.17
C LEU A 274 -12.26 12.95 -4.79
N GLU A 275 -12.17 14.16 -4.23
CA GLU A 275 -11.20 15.16 -4.65
C GLU A 275 -9.76 14.71 -4.36
N LYS A 276 -9.51 14.11 -3.20
CA LYS A 276 -8.21 13.51 -2.86
C LYS A 276 -7.87 12.34 -3.80
N LEU A 277 -8.84 11.49 -4.09
CA LEU A 277 -8.67 10.36 -5.01
C LEU A 277 -8.36 10.84 -6.43
N PHE A 278 -9.05 11.87 -6.92
CA PHE A 278 -8.73 12.50 -8.20
C PHE A 278 -7.31 13.09 -8.18
N THR A 279 -6.95 13.81 -7.11
CA THR A 279 -5.61 14.38 -6.94
C THR A 279 -4.54 13.29 -7.01
N LEU A 280 -4.77 12.15 -6.34
CA LEU A 280 -3.84 11.01 -6.36
C LEU A 280 -3.72 10.38 -7.75
N ILE A 281 -4.85 10.19 -8.47
CA ILE A 281 -4.84 9.67 -9.84
C ILE A 281 -4.08 10.64 -10.77
N ALA A 282 -4.35 11.95 -10.67
CA ALA A 282 -3.67 12.97 -11.44
C ALA A 282 -2.15 13.00 -11.14
N LEU A 283 -1.76 12.89 -9.87
CA LEU A 283 -0.35 12.79 -9.47
C LEU A 283 0.33 11.58 -10.12
N ASN A 284 -0.27 10.39 -10.09
CA ASN A 284 0.29 9.21 -10.73
C ASN A 284 0.52 9.44 -12.24
N CYS A 285 -0.41 10.13 -12.92
CA CYS A 285 -0.25 10.48 -14.33
C CYS A 285 0.91 11.46 -14.55
N VAL A 286 1.00 12.53 -13.76
CA VAL A 286 1.98 13.60 -13.95
C VAL A 286 3.37 13.18 -13.50
N LEU A 287 3.50 12.42 -12.41
CA LEU A 287 4.77 11.85 -11.95
C LEU A 287 5.22 10.63 -12.77
N ARG A 288 4.41 10.21 -13.75
CA ARG A 288 4.73 9.08 -14.66
C ARG A 288 4.89 7.77 -13.88
N ASN A 289 3.94 7.48 -13.00
CA ASN A 289 3.85 6.21 -12.29
C ASN A 289 3.01 5.20 -13.08
N GLY A 290 3.65 4.36 -13.87
CA GLY A 290 2.99 3.30 -14.65
C GLY A 290 2.59 2.08 -13.82
N ASP A 291 2.99 2.01 -12.54
CA ASP A 291 2.62 0.92 -11.64
C ASP A 291 1.44 1.25 -10.71
N ALA A 292 0.70 2.33 -10.98
CA ALA A 292 -0.47 2.74 -10.19
C ALA A 292 -1.68 1.82 -10.45
N HIS A 293 -1.57 0.55 -10.01
CA HIS A 293 -2.57 -0.50 -10.18
C HIS A 293 -3.57 -0.56 -9.01
N LEU A 294 -4.52 -1.51 -9.04
CA LEU A 294 -5.60 -1.64 -8.05
C LEU A 294 -5.13 -1.74 -6.60
N LYS A 295 -3.94 -2.29 -6.34
CA LYS A 295 -3.40 -2.44 -4.98
C LYS A 295 -2.72 -1.18 -4.44
N ASN A 296 -2.49 -0.14 -5.26
CA ASN A 296 -1.90 1.14 -4.82
C ASN A 296 -2.96 2.16 -4.35
N PHE A 297 -4.22 1.76 -4.34
CA PHE A 297 -5.34 2.52 -3.80
C PHE A 297 -6.08 1.63 -2.80
N GLY A 298 -6.61 2.22 -1.73
CA GLY A 298 -7.33 1.46 -0.73
C GLY A 298 -8.29 2.31 0.08
N MET A 299 -9.06 1.65 0.91
CA MET A 299 -9.96 2.26 1.89
C MET A 299 -9.61 1.80 3.29
N VAL A 300 -9.76 2.71 4.25
CA VAL A 300 -9.62 2.42 5.68
C VAL A 300 -10.95 2.64 6.40
N TYR A 301 -11.21 1.84 7.40
CA TYR A 301 -12.43 1.91 8.21
C TYR A 301 -12.18 1.37 9.62
N ASP A 302 -13.02 1.75 10.55
CA ASP A 302 -12.98 1.24 11.91
C ASP A 302 -13.72 -0.09 12.03
N ASP A 303 -14.87 -0.22 11.42
CA ASP A 303 -15.59 -1.47 11.19
C ASP A 303 -16.17 -1.51 9.77
N VAL A 304 -16.49 -2.70 9.26
CA VAL A 304 -16.94 -2.90 7.86
C VAL A 304 -18.27 -2.18 7.53
N ARG A 305 -19.10 -1.91 8.53
CA ARG A 305 -20.38 -1.19 8.38
C ARG A 305 -20.27 0.28 8.73
N GLY A 306 -19.15 0.66 9.33
CA GLY A 306 -18.83 2.01 9.74
C GLY A 306 -18.39 2.92 8.60
N GLU A 307 -17.86 4.05 8.95
CA GLU A 307 -17.34 5.03 8.01
C GLU A 307 -16.09 4.50 7.30
N ALA A 308 -16.16 4.39 5.98
CA ALA A 308 -15.01 4.02 5.16
C ALA A 308 -14.48 5.26 4.41
N ARG A 309 -13.17 5.49 4.51
CA ARG A 309 -12.45 6.65 3.98
C ARG A 309 -11.37 6.21 2.99
N LEU A 310 -10.93 7.11 2.14
CA LEU A 310 -9.74 6.88 1.32
C LEU A 310 -8.52 6.65 2.23
N ALA A 311 -7.74 5.61 1.95
CA ALA A 311 -6.49 5.37 2.66
C ALA A 311 -5.47 6.47 2.36
N PRO A 312 -4.54 6.76 3.30
CA PRO A 312 -3.37 7.59 3.03
C PRO A 312 -2.58 7.10 1.82
N VAL A 313 -1.80 7.99 1.19
CA VAL A 313 -1.00 7.66 0.00
C VAL A 313 0.16 6.74 0.35
N TYR A 314 0.37 5.72 -0.45
CA TYR A 314 1.49 4.79 -0.39
C TYR A 314 1.89 4.32 -1.80
N ASP A 315 3.10 3.79 -1.97
CA ASP A 315 3.63 3.24 -3.22
C ASP A 315 3.51 4.22 -4.41
N LEU A 316 3.85 5.50 -4.20
CA LEU A 316 3.88 6.53 -5.23
C LEU A 316 5.32 6.72 -5.71
N VAL A 317 5.59 6.38 -6.97
CA VAL A 317 6.94 6.39 -7.56
C VAL A 317 6.92 6.92 -9.00
N THR A 318 8.05 7.37 -9.52
CA THR A 318 8.23 7.64 -10.96
C THR A 318 8.81 6.39 -11.62
N THR A 319 7.98 5.50 -12.15
CA THR A 319 8.41 4.25 -12.79
C THR A 319 9.05 4.46 -14.15
N ALA A 320 8.67 5.54 -14.86
CA ALA A 320 9.19 5.88 -16.18
C ALA A 320 10.73 6.12 -16.21
N VAL A 321 11.36 6.38 -15.04
CA VAL A 321 12.84 6.46 -14.96
C VAL A 321 13.51 5.09 -15.16
N TYR A 322 12.80 4.01 -14.89
CA TYR A 322 13.29 2.64 -15.05
C TYR A 322 12.78 1.99 -16.33
N LEU A 323 11.60 2.40 -16.80
CA LEU A 323 10.88 1.82 -17.93
C LEU A 323 10.64 2.87 -19.03
N PRO A 324 11.53 3.03 -20.02
CA PRO A 324 11.44 4.12 -21.01
C PRO A 324 10.16 4.16 -21.85
N LYS A 325 9.44 3.03 -21.98
CA LYS A 325 8.16 2.92 -22.71
C LYS A 325 6.99 2.69 -21.75
N ASP A 326 7.07 3.23 -20.54
CA ASP A 326 6.06 3.04 -19.51
C ASP A 326 4.71 3.69 -19.88
N SER A 327 3.64 3.11 -19.39
CA SER A 327 2.27 3.56 -19.60
C SER A 327 1.47 3.36 -18.32
N MET A 328 0.27 3.92 -18.21
CA MET A 328 -0.57 3.74 -17.04
C MET A 328 -0.93 2.27 -16.81
N ALA A 329 -0.94 1.84 -15.55
CA ALA A 329 -1.36 0.49 -15.14
C ALA A 329 -2.84 0.20 -15.45
N LEU A 330 -3.69 1.21 -15.31
CA LEU A 330 -5.13 1.14 -15.57
C LEU A 330 -5.50 2.15 -16.66
N THR A 331 -6.64 1.95 -17.31
CA THR A 331 -7.08 2.85 -18.38
C THR A 331 -7.77 4.11 -17.85
N ILE A 332 -7.62 5.23 -18.59
CA ILE A 332 -8.52 6.38 -18.59
C ILE A 332 -9.15 6.46 -19.98
N ASN A 333 -10.48 6.53 -20.07
CA ASN A 333 -11.21 6.51 -21.34
C ASN A 333 -10.80 5.35 -22.27
N GLY A 334 -10.52 4.17 -21.71
CA GLY A 334 -10.13 2.97 -22.44
C GLY A 334 -8.68 2.95 -22.95
N SER A 335 -7.84 3.93 -22.58
CA SER A 335 -6.44 4.02 -23.01
C SER A 335 -5.49 3.99 -21.81
N THR A 336 -4.36 3.28 -21.93
CA THR A 336 -3.24 3.29 -20.97
C THR A 336 -2.20 4.38 -21.27
N ARG A 337 -2.36 5.16 -22.35
CA ARG A 337 -1.46 6.28 -22.62
C ARG A 337 -1.66 7.39 -21.57
N TRP A 338 -0.60 8.12 -21.30
CA TRP A 338 -0.65 9.27 -20.38
C TRP A 338 -1.66 10.31 -20.88
N PRO A 339 -2.59 10.82 -20.05
CA PRO A 339 -3.66 11.70 -20.48
C PRO A 339 -3.13 13.12 -20.74
N THR A 340 -3.70 13.78 -21.73
CA THR A 340 -3.53 15.23 -21.94
C THR A 340 -4.22 16.04 -20.83
N ALA A 341 -3.85 17.31 -20.67
CA ALA A 341 -4.48 18.23 -19.71
C ALA A 341 -6.01 18.26 -19.85
N LYS A 342 -6.52 18.30 -21.10
CA LYS A 342 -7.96 18.31 -21.38
C LYS A 342 -8.65 17.01 -20.97
N GLU A 343 -8.01 15.86 -21.19
CA GLU A 343 -8.54 14.54 -20.79
C GLU A 343 -8.57 14.42 -19.28
N LEU A 344 -7.49 14.83 -18.59
CA LEU A 344 -7.40 14.78 -17.15
C LEU A 344 -8.40 15.73 -16.48
N GLN A 345 -8.57 16.95 -17.01
CA GLN A 345 -9.58 17.89 -16.55
C GLN A 345 -10.99 17.30 -16.69
N ARG A 346 -11.35 16.76 -17.86
CA ARG A 346 -12.65 16.11 -18.09
C ARG A 346 -12.89 14.92 -17.16
N PHE A 347 -11.85 14.14 -16.90
CA PHE A 347 -11.93 13.03 -15.94
C PHE A 347 -12.26 13.55 -14.54
N GLY A 348 -11.59 14.61 -14.06
CA GLY A 348 -11.85 15.25 -12.77
C GLY A 348 -13.29 15.80 -12.66
N GLU A 349 -13.74 16.56 -13.67
CA GLU A 349 -15.10 17.10 -13.73
C GLU A 349 -16.16 16.00 -13.66
N ALA A 350 -15.97 14.92 -14.40
CA ALA A 350 -16.93 13.82 -14.49
C ALA A 350 -16.91 12.87 -13.28
N ARG A 351 -15.81 12.77 -12.54
CA ARG A 351 -15.58 11.72 -11.54
C ARG A 351 -15.37 12.24 -10.12
N ALA A 352 -14.75 13.43 -9.94
CA ALA A 352 -14.64 14.05 -8.62
C ALA A 352 -15.84 14.96 -8.30
N GLY A 353 -16.71 15.24 -9.27
CA GLY A 353 -17.89 16.07 -9.09
C GLY A 353 -17.60 17.54 -8.86
N GLY A 354 -16.40 18.02 -9.19
CA GLY A 354 -15.99 19.41 -9.02
C GLY A 354 -16.33 20.30 -10.21
N ALA A 355 -16.61 21.60 -9.94
CA ALA A 355 -16.71 22.60 -11.00
C ALA A 355 -15.40 22.69 -11.81
N PRO A 356 -15.44 23.05 -13.11
CA PRO A 356 -14.22 23.14 -13.94
C PRO A 356 -13.12 24.03 -13.36
N ALA A 357 -13.47 25.12 -12.68
CA ALA A 357 -12.51 25.99 -11.99
C ALA A 357 -11.81 25.25 -10.85
N HIS A 358 -12.56 24.54 -10.01
CA HIS A 358 -12.01 23.78 -8.89
C HIS A 358 -11.06 22.65 -9.34
N ILE A 359 -11.41 21.95 -10.43
CA ILE A 359 -10.51 20.93 -11.01
C ILE A 359 -9.22 21.58 -11.52
N ARG A 360 -9.28 22.75 -12.16
CA ARG A 360 -8.07 23.51 -12.57
C ARG A 360 -7.21 23.90 -11.38
N ASP A 361 -7.82 24.34 -10.27
CA ASP A 361 -7.10 24.71 -9.05
C ASP A 361 -6.35 23.49 -8.45
N ILE A 362 -6.96 22.29 -8.48
CA ILE A 362 -6.29 21.04 -8.08
C ILE A 362 -5.08 20.78 -8.98
N LEU A 363 -5.25 20.86 -10.31
CA LEU A 363 -4.16 20.61 -11.27
C LEU A 363 -3.04 21.66 -11.14
N GLN A 364 -3.37 22.91 -10.86
CA GLN A 364 -2.39 23.96 -10.59
C GLN A 364 -1.60 23.68 -9.31
N ARG A 365 -2.27 23.29 -8.23
CA ARG A 365 -1.62 22.89 -6.96
C ARG A 365 -0.66 21.73 -7.16
N ILE A 366 -1.00 20.75 -7.99
CA ILE A 366 -0.10 19.67 -8.38
C ILE A 366 1.15 20.23 -9.07
N ALA A 367 0.99 21.15 -10.03
CA ALA A 367 2.12 21.75 -10.73
C ALA A 367 3.06 22.51 -9.78
N GLU A 368 2.50 23.25 -8.82
CA GLU A 368 3.25 24.01 -7.81
C GLU A 368 4.02 23.07 -6.87
N ALA A 369 3.38 21.99 -6.38
CA ALA A 369 3.99 20.97 -5.53
C ALA A 369 5.18 20.29 -6.24
N ILE A 370 5.02 19.93 -7.51
CA ILE A 370 6.10 19.31 -8.31
C ILE A 370 7.26 20.30 -8.50
N ARG A 371 7.01 21.57 -8.87
CA ARG A 371 8.06 22.58 -9.01
C ARG A 371 8.83 22.79 -7.72
N SER A 372 8.12 22.91 -6.60
CA SER A 372 8.73 23.06 -5.27
C SER A 372 9.59 21.85 -4.92
N THR A 373 9.08 20.63 -5.12
CA THR A 373 9.84 19.40 -4.81
C THR A 373 11.00 19.17 -5.80
N SER A 374 10.89 19.65 -7.05
CA SER A 374 12.00 19.62 -8.00
C SER A 374 13.22 20.42 -7.51
N TYR A 375 13.00 21.49 -6.76
CA TYR A 375 14.09 22.21 -6.10
C TYR A 375 14.76 21.34 -5.02
N ASP A 376 13.95 20.66 -4.19
CA ASP A 376 14.45 19.75 -3.15
C ASP A 376 15.27 18.60 -3.78
N VAL A 377 14.78 18.00 -4.89
CA VAL A 377 15.52 16.97 -5.66
C VAL A 377 16.87 17.49 -6.15
N ARG A 378 16.92 18.71 -6.73
CA ARG A 378 18.20 19.29 -7.21
C ARG A 378 19.18 19.56 -6.06
N THR A 379 18.70 19.95 -4.89
CA THR A 379 19.51 20.12 -3.70
C THR A 379 20.05 18.78 -3.24
N TYR A 380 19.19 17.77 -3.14
CA TYR A 380 19.58 16.42 -2.72
C TYR A 380 20.61 15.78 -3.66
N ILE A 381 20.50 15.95 -4.97
CA ILE A 381 21.49 15.48 -5.96
C ILE A 381 22.90 16.00 -5.66
N LYS A 382 23.04 17.27 -5.23
CA LYS A 382 24.35 17.87 -4.91
C LYS A 382 24.99 17.24 -3.68
N GLU A 383 24.19 16.84 -2.72
CA GLU A 383 24.64 16.24 -1.46
C GLU A 383 24.81 14.71 -1.59
N HIS A 384 24.10 14.09 -2.54
CA HIS A 384 24.08 12.63 -2.76
C HIS A 384 24.37 12.28 -4.23
N PRO A 385 25.65 12.28 -4.67
CA PRO A 385 26.02 12.03 -6.07
C PRO A 385 25.53 10.69 -6.63
N ALA A 386 25.33 9.68 -5.79
CA ALA A 386 24.78 8.39 -6.21
C ALA A 386 23.34 8.48 -6.74
N PHE A 387 22.61 9.54 -6.40
CA PHE A 387 21.24 9.81 -6.85
C PHE A 387 21.19 10.60 -8.17
N LEU A 388 22.32 11.11 -8.68
CA LEU A 388 22.36 12.03 -9.83
C LEU A 388 21.59 11.50 -11.04
N ASP A 389 21.90 10.30 -11.52
CA ASP A 389 21.28 9.72 -12.71
C ASP A 389 19.76 9.55 -12.57
N ILE A 390 19.30 8.95 -11.45
CA ILE A 390 17.89 8.75 -11.19
C ILE A 390 17.18 10.08 -10.94
N GLY A 391 17.78 10.97 -10.17
CA GLY A 391 17.19 12.27 -9.85
C GLY A 391 17.00 13.16 -11.07
N GLU A 392 17.99 13.23 -11.98
CA GLU A 392 17.85 13.98 -13.24
C GLU A 392 16.79 13.38 -14.16
N ARG A 393 16.73 12.06 -14.29
CA ARG A 393 15.66 11.38 -15.05
C ARG A 393 14.29 11.62 -14.43
N MET A 394 14.15 11.61 -13.10
CA MET A 394 12.90 11.96 -12.42
C MET A 394 12.45 13.37 -12.79
N LEU A 395 13.34 14.36 -12.72
CA LEU A 395 13.04 15.74 -13.09
C LEU A 395 12.58 15.85 -14.55
N GLN A 396 13.24 15.15 -15.47
CA GLN A 396 12.85 15.11 -16.89
C GLN A 396 11.46 14.48 -17.08
N GLU A 397 11.17 13.37 -16.43
CA GLU A 397 9.86 12.71 -16.52
C GLU A 397 8.75 13.57 -15.90
N TRP A 398 9.01 14.27 -14.80
CA TRP A 398 8.07 15.22 -14.21
C TRP A 398 7.80 16.42 -15.14
N GLU A 399 8.82 16.95 -15.81
CA GLU A 399 8.63 18.00 -16.81
C GLU A 399 7.79 17.53 -18.00
N LYS A 400 8.04 16.31 -18.53
CA LYS A 400 7.21 15.71 -19.57
C LYS A 400 5.75 15.52 -19.12
N GLY A 401 5.56 15.00 -17.91
CA GLY A 401 4.24 14.80 -17.32
C GLY A 401 3.48 16.13 -17.14
N MET A 402 4.12 17.16 -16.58
CA MET A 402 3.53 18.50 -16.48
C MET A 402 3.20 19.10 -17.84
N ALA A 403 4.09 18.97 -18.82
CA ALA A 403 3.87 19.53 -20.15
C ALA A 403 2.69 18.87 -20.86
N LEU A 404 2.49 17.55 -20.69
CA LEU A 404 1.41 16.80 -21.33
C LEU A 404 0.10 16.94 -20.59
N SER A 405 0.13 16.76 -19.26
CA SER A 405 -1.08 16.53 -18.46
C SER A 405 -1.56 17.75 -17.68
N LEU A 406 -0.78 18.84 -17.57
CA LEU A 406 -1.16 20.05 -16.82
C LEU A 406 -1.19 21.33 -17.66
N LYS A 407 -0.45 21.42 -18.74
CA LYS A 407 -0.51 22.61 -19.61
C LYS A 407 -1.73 22.50 -20.50
N SER A 408 -2.70 23.42 -20.32
CA SER A 408 -3.73 23.68 -21.34
C SER A 408 -3.03 24.19 -22.61
N ALA A 409 -3.41 23.59 -23.74
CA ALA A 409 -2.97 24.08 -25.05
C ALA A 409 -3.51 25.49 -25.30
#